data_0dcb12b662f97ae6d40f0f5ffca3ab55
#
_entry.id   0dcb12b662f97ae6d40f0f5ffca3ab55
#
_cell.length_a   1.000
_cell.length_b   1.000
_cell.length_c   1.000
_cell.angle_alpha   90.00
_cell.angle_beta   90.00
_cell.angle_gamma   90.00
#
_symmetry.space_group_name_H-M   'P 1'
#
loop_
_entity.id
_entity.type
_entity.pdbx_description
1 polymer ?
#
loop_
_entity_poly.entity_id
_entity_poly.type
_entity_poly.pdbx_seq_one_letter_code
_entity_poly.pdbx_strand_id
1 'polypeptide(L)'
;MSLTANHSVAHFATVPQSAIENAKARLHIAYGHTSHGSQLVTGMSGLVTWKGDLYAFNNGGTNGALDLRDTPFSGASDLGNPDRTAWATATRTYLDAHSEVNVVVWSWCGQVSTATPADIDTYLGLMSSLEQDYPSVKFVYMTGHLDGTGEGGNLHQRNEQIRAYCTANNKLLFDFADIESYNPDGLGFLGKDANDNCDYDSDGNGSLDRNWATEWQAAHPNEWYSCSAAHSQPLNGNLKAYAAWWLWARLGGWEENGGTN
;
A
#
# COMPACT_ATOMS: atom_id res chain seq x y z
N MET A 1 -7.64 17.88 3.78
CA MET A 1 -7.06 17.47 2.47
C MET A 1 -6.80 15.98 2.55
N SER A 2 -7.29 15.19 1.60
CA SER A 2 -7.01 13.74 1.55
C SER A 2 -5.51 13.52 1.39
N LEU A 3 -4.97 12.49 2.04
CA LEU A 3 -3.57 12.11 1.92
C LEU A 3 -3.52 10.79 1.15
N THR A 4 -2.89 10.78 -0.02
CA THR A 4 -2.78 9.60 -0.88
C THR A 4 -1.32 9.28 -1.15
N ALA A 5 -0.91 8.07 -0.77
CA ALA A 5 0.36 7.49 -1.18
C ALA A 5 0.15 6.74 -2.50
N ASN A 6 0.63 7.29 -3.59
CA ASN A 6 0.52 6.79 -4.97
C ASN A 6 1.90 6.77 -5.66
N HIS A 7 1.96 6.52 -6.97
CA HIS A 7 3.22 6.49 -7.72
C HIS A 7 4.03 7.78 -7.61
N SER A 8 3.39 8.95 -7.50
CA SER A 8 4.10 10.25 -7.47
C SER A 8 4.97 10.44 -6.22
N VAL A 9 4.75 9.66 -5.17
CA VAL A 9 5.53 9.67 -3.92
C VAL A 9 6.33 8.39 -3.70
N ALA A 10 6.23 7.43 -4.62
CA ALA A 10 6.91 6.14 -4.55
C ALA A 10 8.37 6.22 -5.06
N HIS A 11 9.13 7.21 -4.57
CA HIS A 11 10.51 7.44 -4.95
C HIS A 11 11.45 7.32 -3.75
N PHE A 12 12.65 6.75 -4.01
CA PHE A 12 13.68 6.69 -2.97
C PHE A 12 14.18 8.10 -2.62
N ALA A 13 14.50 8.31 -1.35
CA ALA A 13 15.08 9.55 -0.80
C ALA A 13 14.18 10.80 -0.83
N THR A 14 12.87 10.68 -1.07
CA THR A 14 11.96 11.82 -0.94
C THR A 14 11.70 12.21 0.52
N VAL A 15 11.88 11.27 1.46
CA VAL A 15 11.60 11.46 2.89
C VAL A 15 12.88 11.79 3.64
N PRO A 16 12.97 12.92 4.36
CA PRO A 16 14.13 13.27 5.18
C PRO A 16 14.32 12.26 6.34
N GLN A 17 15.58 12.02 6.74
CA GLN A 17 15.91 11.13 7.86
C GLN A 17 15.12 11.48 9.12
N SER A 18 15.05 12.75 9.48
CA SER A 18 14.32 13.21 10.68
C SER A 18 12.81 12.87 10.64
N ALA A 19 12.22 12.83 9.45
CA ALA A 19 10.80 12.44 9.30
C ALA A 19 10.63 10.92 9.49
N ILE A 20 11.57 10.10 9.03
CA ILE A 20 11.61 8.66 9.29
C ILE A 20 11.75 8.40 10.78
N GLU A 21 12.69 9.07 11.46
CA GLU A 21 12.91 8.95 12.90
C GLU A 21 11.66 9.37 13.70
N ASN A 22 10.98 10.44 13.29
CA ASN A 22 9.73 10.88 13.91
C ASN A 22 8.60 9.86 13.70
N ALA A 23 8.49 9.23 12.53
CA ALA A 23 7.53 8.16 12.29
C ALA A 23 7.80 6.97 13.23
N LYS A 24 9.06 6.53 13.33
CA LYS A 24 9.48 5.43 14.23
C LYS A 24 9.19 5.73 15.71
N ALA A 25 9.28 6.98 16.13
CA ALA A 25 9.03 7.39 17.52
C ALA A 25 7.54 7.51 17.88
N ARG A 26 6.63 7.59 16.90
CA ARG A 26 5.22 7.96 17.12
C ARG A 26 4.21 6.95 16.65
N LEU A 27 4.57 6.10 15.68
CA LEU A 27 3.61 5.23 15.05
C LEU A 27 3.69 3.80 15.60
N HIS A 28 2.51 3.25 15.88
CA HIS A 28 2.28 1.87 16.25
C HIS A 28 1.28 1.29 15.26
N ILE A 29 1.78 0.60 14.24
CA ILE A 29 1.04 0.20 13.04
C ILE A 29 0.65 -1.26 13.15
N ALA A 30 -0.62 -1.58 12.92
CA ALA A 30 -1.10 -2.95 12.71
C ALA A 30 -1.47 -3.12 11.23
N TYR A 31 -0.84 -4.06 10.55
CA TYR A 31 -1.03 -4.32 9.13
C TYR A 31 -1.53 -5.73 8.87
N GLY A 32 -2.75 -5.86 8.34
CA GLY A 32 -3.38 -7.11 7.95
C GLY A 32 -3.29 -7.36 6.45
N HIS A 33 -2.75 -8.52 6.05
CA HIS A 33 -2.57 -8.84 4.64
C HIS A 33 -2.34 -10.33 4.39
N THR A 34 -2.50 -10.73 3.14
CA THR A 34 -2.00 -11.98 2.55
C THR A 34 -1.01 -11.66 1.43
N SER A 35 -0.88 -12.54 0.43
CA SER A 35 0.20 -12.55 -0.55
C SER A 35 0.50 -11.20 -1.21
N HIS A 36 -0.46 -10.53 -1.87
CA HIS A 36 -0.18 -9.24 -2.54
C HIS A 36 0.24 -8.16 -1.53
N GLY A 37 -0.46 -8.06 -0.40
CA GLY A 37 -0.10 -7.10 0.64
C GLY A 37 1.29 -7.31 1.25
N SER A 38 1.83 -8.56 1.22
CA SER A 38 3.17 -8.83 1.71
C SER A 38 4.27 -8.08 0.94
N GLN A 39 3.99 -7.64 -0.30
CA GLN A 39 4.94 -6.87 -1.10
C GLN A 39 5.41 -5.59 -0.39
N LEU A 40 4.55 -4.96 0.42
CA LEU A 40 4.90 -3.79 1.20
C LEU A 40 5.97 -4.13 2.25
N VAL A 41 5.74 -5.12 3.10
CA VAL A 41 6.69 -5.50 4.18
C VAL A 41 7.94 -6.17 3.66
N THR A 42 7.86 -6.98 2.59
CA THR A 42 9.04 -7.58 1.96
C THR A 42 9.89 -6.53 1.23
N GLY A 43 9.25 -5.54 0.62
CA GLY A 43 9.92 -4.36 0.08
C GLY A 43 10.63 -3.55 1.16
N MET A 44 9.96 -3.27 2.28
CA MET A 44 10.57 -2.60 3.44
C MET A 44 11.75 -3.40 4.00
N SER A 45 11.66 -4.72 4.10
CA SER A 45 12.77 -5.59 4.56
C SER A 45 13.97 -5.54 3.61
N GLY A 46 13.71 -5.54 2.31
CA GLY A 46 14.75 -5.36 1.29
C GLY A 46 15.43 -3.99 1.41
N LEU A 47 14.65 -2.93 1.70
CA LEU A 47 15.16 -1.58 1.91
C LEU A 47 16.12 -1.50 3.12
N VAL A 48 15.79 -2.18 4.22
CA VAL A 48 16.71 -2.30 5.37
C VAL A 48 18.01 -2.96 4.95
N THR A 49 17.95 -4.04 4.21
CA THR A 49 19.14 -4.73 3.69
C THR A 49 19.99 -3.82 2.79
N TRP A 50 19.35 -2.98 1.97
CA TRP A 50 20.02 -2.10 1.01
C TRP A 50 20.56 -0.81 1.64
N LYS A 51 19.83 -0.21 2.60
CA LYS A 51 20.13 1.15 3.14
C LYS A 51 20.33 1.21 4.66
N GLY A 52 20.17 0.09 5.35
CA GLY A 52 20.49 -0.03 6.77
C GLY A 52 19.35 0.32 7.72
N ASP A 53 19.71 0.40 9.02
CA ASP A 53 18.79 0.44 10.15
C ASP A 53 17.93 1.70 10.28
N LEU A 54 18.21 2.73 9.49
CA LEU A 54 17.32 3.88 9.40
C LEU A 54 15.89 3.42 9.07
N TYR A 55 15.75 2.43 8.18
CA TYR A 55 14.49 1.88 7.71
C TYR A 55 14.02 0.63 8.51
N ALA A 56 14.66 0.33 9.64
CA ALA A 56 14.31 -0.84 10.44
C ALA A 56 12.88 -0.74 11.01
N PHE A 57 12.18 -1.87 10.98
CA PHE A 57 10.86 -2.06 11.58
C PHE A 57 10.78 -3.44 12.22
N ASN A 58 9.96 -3.58 13.24
CA ASN A 58 9.65 -4.86 13.87
C ASN A 58 8.35 -4.78 14.68
N ASN A 59 7.86 -5.92 15.14
CA ASN A 59 6.74 -5.98 16.07
C ASN A 59 7.15 -5.40 17.42
N GLY A 60 6.51 -4.31 17.82
CA GLY A 60 6.72 -3.61 19.08
C GLY A 60 7.75 -2.48 19.04
N GLY A 61 8.36 -2.16 17.89
CA GLY A 61 9.23 -0.98 17.72
C GLY A 61 10.51 -1.01 18.56
N THR A 62 11.03 -2.22 18.89
CA THR A 62 12.20 -2.36 19.74
C THR A 62 13.49 -1.92 19.05
N ASN A 63 14.50 -1.53 19.80
CA ASN A 63 15.84 -1.09 19.31
C ASN A 63 15.76 0.10 18.33
N GLY A 64 14.79 1.01 18.51
CA GLY A 64 14.62 2.18 17.66
C GLY A 64 14.07 1.88 16.24
N ALA A 65 13.49 0.70 16.04
CA ALA A 65 12.76 0.35 14.82
C ALA A 65 11.35 0.96 14.83
N LEU A 66 10.71 1.04 13.66
CA LEU A 66 9.28 1.35 13.55
C LEU A 66 8.47 0.19 14.15
N ASP A 67 7.48 0.46 15.01
CA ASP A 67 6.49 -0.54 15.43
C ASP A 67 5.53 -0.80 14.26
N LEU A 68 5.81 -1.86 13.51
CA LEU A 68 4.93 -2.39 12.47
C LEU A 68 4.66 -3.85 12.78
N ARG A 69 3.43 -4.13 13.20
CA ARG A 69 2.92 -5.45 13.57
C ARG A 69 2.36 -6.10 12.33
N ASP A 70 3.13 -7.03 11.81
CA ASP A 70 2.84 -7.76 10.59
C ASP A 70 1.83 -8.87 10.85
N THR A 71 0.67 -8.82 10.17
CA THR A 71 -0.43 -9.80 10.28
C THR A 71 -0.88 -10.12 11.72
N PRO A 72 -1.12 -9.12 12.59
CA PRO A 72 -1.38 -9.37 14.00
C PRO A 72 -2.82 -9.79 14.30
N PHE A 73 -3.72 -9.67 13.33
CA PHE A 73 -5.15 -9.89 13.50
C PHE A 73 -5.51 -11.39 13.48
N SER A 74 -6.50 -11.77 14.28
CA SER A 74 -7.06 -13.12 14.30
C SER A 74 -8.48 -13.10 13.74
N GLY A 75 -8.86 -14.12 12.96
CA GLY A 75 -10.20 -14.26 12.39
C GLY A 75 -10.39 -13.70 10.98
N ALA A 76 -9.42 -12.97 10.46
CA ALA A 76 -9.35 -12.57 9.06
C ALA A 76 -7.90 -12.55 8.59
N SER A 77 -7.67 -12.81 7.31
CA SER A 77 -6.33 -12.82 6.71
C SER A 77 -6.08 -11.57 5.87
N ASP A 78 -7.11 -11.06 5.20
CA ASP A 78 -7.12 -9.82 4.41
C ASP A 78 -8.54 -9.24 4.33
N LEU A 79 -8.75 -8.20 3.53
CA LEU A 79 -10.05 -7.52 3.39
C LEU A 79 -11.17 -8.38 2.76
N GLY A 80 -10.87 -9.56 2.26
CA GLY A 80 -11.83 -10.45 1.63
C GLY A 80 -11.84 -11.89 2.14
N ASN A 81 -10.99 -12.26 3.11
CA ASN A 81 -10.84 -13.61 3.59
C ASN A 81 -10.96 -13.68 5.15
N PRO A 82 -11.90 -14.46 5.70
CA PRO A 82 -12.79 -15.45 5.06
C PRO A 82 -13.95 -14.84 4.27
N ASP A 83 -14.30 -13.59 4.52
CA ASP A 83 -15.31 -12.81 3.83
C ASP A 83 -14.96 -11.31 3.90
N ARG A 84 -15.80 -10.47 3.24
CA ARG A 84 -15.55 -9.01 3.13
C ARG A 84 -15.90 -8.21 4.39
N THR A 85 -16.21 -8.86 5.52
CA THR A 85 -16.63 -8.19 6.77
C THR A 85 -15.83 -8.64 8.00
N ALA A 86 -15.30 -9.86 8.01
CA ALA A 86 -14.59 -10.45 9.15
C ALA A 86 -13.40 -9.62 9.62
N TRP A 87 -12.68 -8.97 8.71
CA TRP A 87 -11.55 -8.10 9.01
C TRP A 87 -11.92 -6.94 9.95
N ALA A 88 -13.15 -6.39 9.84
CA ALA A 88 -13.59 -5.31 10.71
C ALA A 88 -13.83 -5.79 12.15
N THR A 89 -14.37 -7.00 12.32
CA THR A 89 -14.49 -7.64 13.63
C THR A 89 -13.11 -7.96 14.21
N ALA A 90 -12.21 -8.52 13.40
CA ALA A 90 -10.83 -8.81 13.80
C ALA A 90 -10.10 -7.54 14.26
N THR A 91 -10.31 -6.42 13.56
CA THR A 91 -9.75 -5.11 13.91
C THR A 91 -10.24 -4.64 15.28
N ARG A 92 -11.55 -4.69 15.55
CA ARG A 92 -12.11 -4.30 16.85
C ARG A 92 -11.54 -5.14 17.98
N THR A 93 -11.57 -6.46 17.82
CA THR A 93 -11.01 -7.40 18.82
C THR A 93 -9.54 -7.09 19.13
N TYR A 94 -8.77 -6.74 18.09
CA TYR A 94 -7.35 -6.42 18.26
C TYR A 94 -7.15 -5.07 18.97
N LEU A 95 -7.83 -4.02 18.54
CA LEU A 95 -7.71 -2.68 19.11
C LEU A 95 -8.21 -2.60 20.55
N ASP A 96 -9.23 -3.37 20.94
CA ASP A 96 -9.71 -3.46 22.31
C ASP A 96 -8.64 -4.01 23.29
N ALA A 97 -7.69 -4.81 22.76
CA ALA A 97 -6.58 -5.38 23.52
C ALA A 97 -5.27 -4.60 23.38
N HIS A 98 -5.16 -3.68 22.39
CA HIS A 98 -3.93 -2.99 22.00
C HIS A 98 -4.15 -1.50 21.82
N SER A 99 -4.42 -0.80 22.94
CA SER A 99 -4.74 0.63 22.95
C SER A 99 -3.58 1.55 22.51
N GLU A 100 -2.36 1.03 22.44
CA GLU A 100 -1.17 1.71 21.93
C GLU A 100 -1.15 1.82 20.40
N VAL A 101 -1.90 0.95 19.66
CA VAL A 101 -1.98 0.99 18.20
C VAL A 101 -2.70 2.26 17.76
N ASN A 102 -2.06 3.01 16.87
CA ASN A 102 -2.59 4.29 16.39
C ASN A 102 -2.70 4.39 14.86
N VAL A 103 -2.29 3.33 14.14
CA VAL A 103 -2.49 3.19 12.69
C VAL A 103 -2.92 1.76 12.37
N VAL A 104 -3.98 1.62 11.58
CA VAL A 104 -4.44 0.33 11.04
C VAL A 104 -4.45 0.38 9.53
N VAL A 105 -3.88 -0.64 8.91
CA VAL A 105 -3.88 -0.85 7.46
C VAL A 105 -4.33 -2.28 7.17
N TRP A 106 -5.17 -2.44 6.17
CA TRP A 106 -5.53 -3.75 5.62
C TRP A 106 -5.36 -3.75 4.11
N SER A 107 -4.84 -4.84 3.56
CA SER A 107 -4.76 -5.03 2.12
C SER A 107 -5.85 -5.97 1.60
N TRP A 108 -6.13 -5.81 0.31
CA TRP A 108 -6.80 -6.82 -0.50
C TRP A 108 -5.80 -7.88 -0.99
N CYS A 109 -6.31 -9.09 -1.27
CA CYS A 109 -5.72 -9.98 -2.25
C CYS A 109 -6.47 -9.79 -3.59
N GLY A 110 -6.89 -10.81 -4.30
CA GLY A 110 -7.56 -10.68 -5.61
C GLY A 110 -9.05 -10.29 -5.59
N GLN A 111 -9.65 -10.02 -4.42
CA GLN A 111 -11.12 -9.99 -4.29
C GLN A 111 -11.78 -8.75 -4.92
N VAL A 112 -11.01 -7.66 -5.19
CA VAL A 112 -11.55 -6.46 -5.83
C VAL A 112 -11.93 -6.70 -7.29
N SER A 113 -11.22 -7.60 -7.99
CA SER A 113 -11.51 -7.96 -9.39
C SER A 113 -12.93 -8.50 -9.60
N THR A 114 -13.51 -9.13 -8.58
CA THR A 114 -14.86 -9.70 -8.61
C THR A 114 -15.86 -8.95 -7.71
N ALA A 115 -15.44 -7.86 -7.07
CA ALA A 115 -16.30 -7.10 -6.19
C ALA A 115 -17.40 -6.36 -6.98
N THR A 116 -18.59 -6.35 -6.41
CA THR A 116 -19.67 -5.47 -6.88
C THR A 116 -19.51 -4.06 -6.29
N PRO A 117 -20.20 -3.04 -6.81
CA PRO A 117 -20.26 -1.73 -6.15
C PRO A 117 -20.70 -1.81 -4.69
N ALA A 118 -21.68 -2.67 -4.36
CA ALA A 118 -22.18 -2.87 -3.00
C ALA A 118 -21.14 -3.51 -2.06
N ASP A 119 -20.26 -4.38 -2.58
CA ASP A 119 -19.16 -4.94 -1.80
C ASP A 119 -18.16 -3.86 -1.39
N ILE A 120 -17.85 -2.92 -2.30
CA ILE A 120 -16.98 -1.79 -2.01
C ILE A 120 -17.68 -0.82 -1.05
N ASP A 121 -18.98 -0.53 -1.23
CA ASP A 121 -19.74 0.30 -0.28
C ASP A 121 -19.71 -0.32 1.14
N THR A 122 -19.80 -1.64 1.26
CA THR A 122 -19.65 -2.36 2.52
C THR A 122 -18.27 -2.12 3.15
N TYR A 123 -17.19 -2.28 2.37
CA TYR A 123 -15.84 -1.98 2.82
C TYR A 123 -15.68 -0.54 3.32
N LEU A 124 -16.12 0.44 2.54
CA LEU A 124 -16.05 1.86 2.87
C LEU A 124 -16.86 2.21 4.12
N GLY A 125 -18.04 1.62 4.26
CA GLY A 125 -18.91 1.78 5.42
C GLY A 125 -18.28 1.20 6.70
N LEU A 126 -17.68 0.01 6.63
CA LEU A 126 -16.99 -0.61 7.75
C LEU A 126 -15.76 0.18 8.17
N MET A 127 -14.96 0.69 7.22
CA MET A 127 -13.84 1.60 7.54
C MET A 127 -14.33 2.86 8.28
N SER A 128 -15.40 3.50 7.78
CA SER A 128 -15.97 4.68 8.45
C SER A 128 -16.52 4.37 9.85
N SER A 129 -17.09 3.19 10.05
CA SER A 129 -17.53 2.76 11.39
C SER A 129 -16.35 2.58 12.34
N LEU A 130 -15.25 1.97 11.88
CA LEU A 130 -14.04 1.83 12.70
C LEU A 130 -13.43 3.18 13.07
N GLU A 131 -13.42 4.16 12.17
CA GLU A 131 -12.96 5.53 12.45
C GLU A 131 -13.82 6.21 13.54
N GLN A 132 -15.14 5.93 13.58
CA GLN A 132 -16.04 6.44 14.61
C GLN A 132 -15.84 5.73 15.96
N ASP A 133 -15.64 4.41 15.92
CA ASP A 133 -15.44 3.59 17.12
C ASP A 133 -14.07 3.86 17.78
N TYR A 134 -13.04 4.17 16.99
CA TYR A 134 -11.66 4.38 17.44
C TYR A 134 -11.08 5.72 16.92
N PRO A 135 -11.55 6.87 17.41
CA PRO A 135 -11.20 8.19 16.85
C PRO A 135 -9.73 8.60 17.03
N SER A 136 -8.99 7.91 17.89
CA SER A 136 -7.52 8.09 18.05
C SER A 136 -6.68 7.28 17.08
N VAL A 137 -7.29 6.35 16.34
CA VAL A 137 -6.62 5.47 15.39
C VAL A 137 -6.80 6.01 13.96
N LYS A 138 -5.72 6.04 13.21
CA LYS A 138 -5.74 6.38 11.79
C LYS A 138 -5.95 5.12 10.96
N PHE A 139 -6.99 5.10 10.15
CA PHE A 139 -7.29 4.00 9.24
C PHE A 139 -6.85 4.35 7.83
N VAL A 140 -6.03 3.50 7.21
CA VAL A 140 -5.54 3.69 5.84
C VAL A 140 -6.34 2.80 4.90
N TYR A 141 -7.07 3.43 3.98
CA TYR A 141 -7.80 2.76 2.91
C TYR A 141 -6.81 2.23 1.87
N MET A 142 -7.19 1.21 1.11
CA MET A 142 -6.32 0.61 0.11
C MET A 142 -7.12 0.20 -1.14
N THR A 143 -6.56 0.43 -2.33
CA THR A 143 -7.07 -0.12 -3.60
C THR A 143 -6.58 -1.57 -3.78
N GLY A 144 -7.24 -2.35 -4.65
CA GLY A 144 -6.80 -3.69 -5.06
C GLY A 144 -5.63 -3.62 -6.05
N HIS A 145 -4.88 -4.73 -6.18
CA HIS A 145 -3.79 -4.88 -7.15
C HIS A 145 -4.31 -4.94 -8.60
N LEU A 146 -3.44 -4.71 -9.59
CA LEU A 146 -3.78 -4.82 -11.02
C LEU A 146 -4.05 -6.28 -11.42
N ASP A 147 -4.95 -6.49 -12.39
CA ASP A 147 -5.39 -7.81 -12.84
C ASP A 147 -5.32 -8.02 -14.37
N GLY A 148 -4.71 -7.08 -15.09
CA GLY A 148 -4.57 -7.17 -16.54
C GLY A 148 -5.81 -6.79 -17.34
N THR A 149 -6.85 -6.24 -16.69
CA THR A 149 -8.10 -5.85 -17.38
C THR A 149 -8.15 -4.38 -17.81
N GLY A 150 -7.10 -3.62 -17.52
CA GLY A 150 -6.93 -2.23 -17.92
C GLY A 150 -8.00 -1.29 -17.38
N GLU A 151 -8.13 -0.12 -18.05
CA GLU A 151 -9.06 0.94 -17.64
C GLU A 151 -10.54 0.54 -17.75
N GLY A 152 -10.88 -0.40 -18.64
CA GLY A 152 -12.25 -0.90 -18.82
C GLY A 152 -12.67 -1.96 -17.81
N GLY A 153 -11.74 -2.51 -17.03
CA GLY A 153 -11.96 -3.62 -16.14
C GLY A 153 -12.78 -3.30 -14.89
N ASN A 154 -13.43 -4.33 -14.34
CA ASN A 154 -14.19 -4.17 -13.09
C ASN A 154 -13.28 -3.73 -11.94
N LEU A 155 -12.07 -4.27 -11.85
CA LEU A 155 -11.08 -3.89 -10.85
C LEU A 155 -10.82 -2.37 -10.87
N HIS A 156 -10.53 -1.80 -12.04
CA HIS A 156 -10.28 -0.38 -12.16
C HIS A 156 -11.48 0.45 -11.69
N GLN A 157 -12.70 0.09 -12.12
CA GLN A 157 -13.93 0.77 -11.69
C GLN A 157 -14.14 0.72 -10.18
N ARG A 158 -13.80 -0.40 -9.52
CA ARG A 158 -13.90 -0.54 -8.06
C ARG A 158 -12.81 0.28 -7.36
N ASN A 159 -11.60 0.29 -7.89
CA ASN A 159 -10.53 1.15 -7.37
C ASN A 159 -10.88 2.64 -7.50
N GLU A 160 -11.49 3.07 -8.61
CA GLU A 160 -12.01 4.43 -8.77
C GLU A 160 -13.10 4.78 -7.74
N GLN A 161 -13.98 3.84 -7.40
CA GLN A 161 -14.98 4.02 -6.34
C GLN A 161 -14.30 4.27 -4.98
N ILE A 162 -13.24 3.53 -4.65
CA ILE A 162 -12.44 3.73 -3.42
C ILE A 162 -11.76 5.11 -3.45
N ARG A 163 -11.09 5.48 -4.56
CA ARG A 163 -10.40 6.77 -4.74
C ARG A 163 -11.36 7.95 -4.58
N ALA A 164 -12.50 7.89 -5.27
CA ALA A 164 -13.53 8.93 -5.21
C ALA A 164 -14.06 9.13 -3.78
N TYR A 165 -14.34 8.03 -3.07
CA TYR A 165 -14.77 8.09 -1.69
C TYR A 165 -13.71 8.71 -0.77
N CYS A 166 -12.46 8.27 -0.89
CA CYS A 166 -11.35 8.78 -0.07
C CYS A 166 -11.13 10.28 -0.30
N THR A 167 -11.20 10.73 -1.54
CA THR A 167 -11.08 12.15 -1.91
C THR A 167 -12.23 12.97 -1.33
N ALA A 168 -13.48 12.53 -1.54
CA ALA A 168 -14.67 13.24 -1.07
C ALA A 168 -14.77 13.35 0.45
N ASN A 169 -14.23 12.36 1.18
CA ASN A 169 -14.32 12.27 2.64
C ASN A 169 -12.99 12.55 3.35
N ASN A 170 -11.98 13.09 2.66
CA ASN A 170 -10.66 13.43 3.21
C ASN A 170 -9.97 12.24 3.94
N LYS A 171 -10.00 11.05 3.33
CA LYS A 171 -9.43 9.84 3.91
C LYS A 171 -7.95 9.68 3.57
N LEU A 172 -7.29 8.78 4.33
CA LEU A 172 -5.93 8.33 4.07
C LEU A 172 -5.98 7.15 3.09
N LEU A 173 -5.28 7.23 1.97
CA LEU A 173 -5.28 6.19 0.95
C LEU A 173 -3.85 5.73 0.65
N PHE A 174 -3.61 4.43 0.69
CA PHE A 174 -2.47 3.80 0.06
C PHE A 174 -2.96 3.22 -1.28
N ASP A 175 -2.61 3.88 -2.39
CA ASP A 175 -3.13 3.54 -3.71
C ASP A 175 -2.27 2.47 -4.38
N PHE A 176 -2.49 1.22 -3.94
CA PHE A 176 -1.73 0.05 -4.33
C PHE A 176 -1.73 -0.16 -5.86
N ALA A 177 -2.92 -0.03 -6.50
CA ALA A 177 -3.06 -0.17 -7.95
C ALA A 177 -2.35 0.94 -8.72
N ASP A 178 -2.37 2.16 -8.22
CA ASP A 178 -1.70 3.28 -8.88
C ASP A 178 -0.17 3.09 -8.85
N ILE A 179 0.39 2.68 -7.70
CA ILE A 179 1.82 2.38 -7.58
C ILE A 179 2.25 1.28 -8.58
N GLU A 180 1.42 0.27 -8.81
CA GLU A 180 1.67 -0.81 -9.78
C GLU A 180 1.51 -0.38 -11.24
N SER A 181 0.89 0.77 -11.47
CA SER A 181 0.58 1.26 -12.81
C SER A 181 1.71 2.05 -13.46
N TYR A 182 2.78 2.39 -12.71
CA TYR A 182 3.83 3.28 -13.18
C TYR A 182 5.22 2.74 -12.88
N ASN A 183 6.16 2.97 -13.83
CA ASN A 183 7.58 2.81 -13.54
C ASN A 183 8.13 4.05 -12.81
N PRO A 184 9.37 4.01 -12.28
CA PRO A 184 9.97 5.17 -11.60
C PRO A 184 10.17 6.43 -12.46
N ASP A 185 10.15 6.32 -13.80
CA ASP A 185 10.23 7.45 -14.71
C ASP A 185 8.87 8.12 -14.95
N GLY A 186 7.80 7.64 -14.28
CA GLY A 186 6.44 8.14 -14.42
C GLY A 186 5.72 7.68 -15.69
N LEU A 187 6.23 6.65 -16.36
CA LEU A 187 5.52 6.06 -17.51
C LEU A 187 4.43 5.12 -17.03
N GLY A 188 3.19 5.36 -17.47
CA GLY A 188 2.00 4.58 -17.09
C GLY A 188 1.75 3.36 -17.97
N PHE A 189 1.25 2.28 -17.36
CA PHE A 189 0.99 1.01 -18.01
C PHE A 189 -0.45 0.50 -17.83
N LEU A 190 -1.30 1.18 -17.07
CA LEU A 190 -2.70 0.78 -16.90
C LEU A 190 -3.45 0.69 -18.23
N GLY A 191 -3.29 1.69 -19.13
CA GLY A 191 -3.87 1.69 -20.48
C GLY A 191 -3.25 0.67 -21.45
N LYS A 192 -2.31 -0.14 -20.95
CA LYS A 192 -1.67 -1.28 -21.67
C LYS A 192 -1.99 -2.61 -20.98
N ASP A 193 -3.10 -2.68 -20.29
CA ASP A 193 -3.60 -3.86 -19.58
C ASP A 193 -2.59 -4.49 -18.61
N ALA A 194 -1.82 -3.64 -17.90
CA ALA A 194 -0.83 -4.14 -16.95
C ALA A 194 -1.45 -4.96 -15.83
N ASN A 195 -0.73 -6.01 -15.39
CA ASN A 195 -1.11 -6.88 -14.29
C ASN A 195 -0.19 -6.70 -13.05
N ASP A 196 -0.49 -7.46 -12.00
CA ASP A 196 0.26 -7.49 -10.74
C ASP A 196 1.71 -7.94 -10.89
N ASN A 197 2.02 -8.80 -11.89
CA ASN A 197 3.40 -9.19 -12.22
C ASN A 197 4.18 -8.13 -13.00
N CYS A 198 3.58 -6.96 -13.27
CA CYS A 198 4.14 -5.88 -14.09
C CYS A 198 4.22 -6.23 -15.59
N ASP A 199 3.53 -7.30 -16.03
CA ASP A 199 3.40 -7.61 -17.45
C ASP A 199 2.38 -6.68 -18.10
N TYR A 200 2.62 -6.33 -19.37
CA TYR A 200 1.75 -5.44 -20.12
C TYR A 200 1.69 -5.80 -21.60
N ASP A 201 0.64 -5.37 -22.27
CA ASP A 201 0.45 -5.47 -23.72
C ASP A 201 1.16 -4.30 -24.41
N SER A 202 2.25 -4.59 -25.14
CA SER A 202 3.08 -3.55 -25.72
C SER A 202 2.56 -2.99 -27.04
N ASP A 203 1.78 -3.77 -27.80
CA ASP A 203 1.31 -3.45 -29.15
C ASP A 203 -0.21 -3.44 -29.35
N GLY A 204 -0.98 -3.68 -28.28
CA GLY A 204 -2.45 -3.61 -28.30
C GLY A 204 -3.12 -4.85 -28.90
N ASN A 205 -2.43 -5.99 -28.90
CA ASN A 205 -2.98 -7.23 -29.50
C ASN A 205 -3.72 -8.14 -28.51
N GLY A 206 -3.79 -7.74 -27.21
CA GLY A 206 -4.44 -8.48 -26.13
C GLY A 206 -3.53 -9.53 -25.49
N SER A 207 -2.24 -9.54 -25.78
CA SER A 207 -1.25 -10.42 -25.18
C SER A 207 -0.27 -9.64 -24.32
N LEU A 208 -0.09 -10.03 -23.06
CA LEU A 208 0.92 -9.45 -22.17
C LEU A 208 2.30 -10.01 -22.56
N ASP A 209 3.03 -9.28 -23.37
CA ASP A 209 4.26 -9.74 -24.03
C ASP A 209 5.54 -9.08 -23.49
N ARG A 210 5.42 -8.07 -22.59
CA ARG A 210 6.53 -7.35 -21.99
C ARG A 210 6.31 -7.15 -20.49
N ASN A 211 7.39 -6.83 -19.76
CA ASN A 211 7.35 -6.59 -18.33
C ASN A 211 8.10 -5.29 -17.99
N TRP A 212 7.36 -4.25 -17.59
CA TRP A 212 7.91 -2.92 -17.38
C TRP A 212 8.92 -2.86 -16.22
N ALA A 213 8.73 -3.68 -15.18
CA ALA A 213 9.63 -3.66 -14.03
C ALA A 213 10.98 -4.28 -14.37
N THR A 214 11.01 -5.42 -15.07
CA THR A 214 12.27 -6.06 -15.50
C THR A 214 13.00 -5.21 -16.52
N GLU A 215 12.29 -4.52 -17.42
CA GLU A 215 12.88 -3.59 -18.38
C GLU A 215 13.56 -2.42 -17.68
N TRP A 216 12.87 -1.80 -16.73
CA TRP A 216 13.43 -0.70 -15.96
C TRP A 216 14.62 -1.15 -15.10
N GLN A 217 14.52 -2.29 -14.43
CA GLN A 217 15.61 -2.88 -13.64
C GLN A 217 16.87 -3.14 -14.47
N ALA A 218 16.71 -3.63 -15.69
CA ALA A 218 17.83 -3.87 -16.60
C ALA A 218 18.53 -2.57 -17.05
N ALA A 219 17.77 -1.49 -17.23
CA ALA A 219 18.29 -0.18 -17.58
C ALA A 219 18.94 0.57 -16.40
N HIS A 220 18.56 0.25 -15.16
CA HIS A 220 18.96 0.95 -13.94
C HIS A 220 19.53 0.00 -12.85
N PRO A 221 20.62 -0.73 -13.10
CA PRO A 221 21.07 -1.86 -12.27
C PRO A 221 21.45 -1.51 -10.82
N ASN A 222 21.63 -0.22 -10.48
CA ASN A 222 22.02 0.22 -9.13
C ASN A 222 20.94 1.04 -8.40
N GLU A 223 19.76 1.17 -9.00
CA GLU A 223 18.69 2.06 -8.50
C GLU A 223 17.52 1.28 -7.88
N TRP A 224 17.65 -0.02 -7.75
CA TRP A 224 16.69 -0.91 -7.13
C TRP A 224 17.41 -1.96 -6.27
N TYR A 225 16.66 -2.71 -5.46
CA TYR A 225 17.17 -3.79 -4.63
C TYR A 225 16.29 -5.04 -4.73
N SER A 226 16.93 -6.20 -4.57
CA SER A 226 16.24 -7.48 -4.55
C SER A 226 15.39 -7.61 -3.28
N CYS A 227 14.14 -8.01 -3.44
CA CYS A 227 13.25 -8.45 -2.37
C CYS A 227 12.29 -9.50 -2.92
N SER A 228 11.69 -10.28 -2.04
CA SER A 228 10.54 -11.11 -2.42
C SER A 228 9.33 -10.20 -2.65
N ALA A 229 8.67 -10.35 -3.80
CA ALA A 229 7.43 -9.63 -4.11
C ALA A 229 6.42 -10.66 -4.62
N ALA A 230 5.54 -11.14 -3.74
CA ALA A 230 4.57 -12.16 -4.08
C ALA A 230 3.73 -11.73 -5.29
N HIS A 231 3.66 -12.57 -6.32
CA HIS A 231 2.96 -12.33 -7.59
C HIS A 231 3.52 -11.15 -8.44
N SER A 232 4.71 -10.63 -8.10
CA SER A 232 5.23 -9.42 -8.75
C SER A 232 6.76 -9.42 -8.87
N GLN A 233 7.31 -8.30 -9.32
CA GLN A 233 8.73 -8.06 -9.48
C GLN A 233 9.32 -7.30 -8.29
N PRO A 234 10.62 -7.49 -7.96
CA PRO A 234 11.28 -6.78 -6.86
C PRO A 234 11.09 -5.26 -6.89
N LEU A 235 11.17 -4.64 -8.06
CA LEU A 235 10.98 -3.20 -8.22
C LEU A 235 9.61 -2.73 -7.70
N ASN A 236 8.54 -3.49 -7.97
CA ASN A 236 7.20 -3.17 -7.49
C ASN A 236 7.13 -3.19 -5.94
N GLY A 237 7.83 -4.15 -5.30
CA GLY A 237 8.01 -4.16 -3.84
C GLY A 237 8.80 -2.94 -3.34
N ASN A 238 9.84 -2.51 -4.08
CA ASN A 238 10.61 -1.31 -3.74
C ASN A 238 9.73 -0.05 -3.74
N LEU A 239 8.93 0.14 -4.81
CA LEU A 239 8.03 1.30 -4.94
C LEU A 239 7.01 1.36 -3.80
N LYS A 240 6.44 0.20 -3.40
CA LYS A 240 5.53 0.11 -2.27
C LYS A 240 6.20 0.44 -0.94
N ALA A 241 7.46 0.02 -0.75
CA ALA A 241 8.23 0.39 0.44
C ALA A 241 8.50 1.89 0.51
N TYR A 242 8.82 2.53 -0.62
CA TYR A 242 9.04 3.99 -0.68
C TYR A 242 7.75 4.75 -0.36
N ALA A 243 6.63 4.38 -0.99
CA ALA A 243 5.32 4.96 -0.74
C ALA A 243 4.87 4.75 0.72
N ALA A 244 5.16 3.59 1.32
CA ALA A 244 4.88 3.30 2.72
C ALA A 244 5.67 4.22 3.64
N TRP A 245 6.99 4.37 3.46
CA TRP A 245 7.79 5.27 4.27
C TRP A 245 7.40 6.73 4.11
N TRP A 246 7.00 7.16 2.92
CA TRP A 246 6.42 8.49 2.73
C TRP A 246 5.14 8.64 3.56
N LEU A 247 4.23 7.69 3.48
CA LEU A 247 2.98 7.72 4.25
C LEU A 247 3.25 7.74 5.77
N TRP A 248 4.15 6.87 6.24
CA TRP A 248 4.51 6.83 7.67
C TRP A 248 5.12 8.16 8.13
N ALA A 249 5.98 8.78 7.35
CA ALA A 249 6.53 10.10 7.66
C ALA A 249 5.44 11.16 7.76
N ARG A 250 4.48 11.17 6.81
CA ARG A 250 3.32 12.08 6.83
C ARG A 250 2.44 11.86 8.07
N LEU A 251 2.16 10.61 8.42
CA LEU A 251 1.39 10.26 9.62
C LEU A 251 2.16 10.56 10.92
N GLY A 252 3.49 10.52 10.88
CA GLY A 252 4.41 10.92 11.96
C GLY A 252 4.51 12.44 12.16
N GLY A 253 3.87 13.24 11.29
CA GLY A 253 3.80 14.70 11.40
C GLY A 253 4.77 15.46 10.49
N TRP A 254 5.40 14.79 9.51
CA TRP A 254 6.19 15.48 8.49
C TRP A 254 5.26 16.16 7.47
N GLU A 255 5.50 17.45 7.25
CA GLU A 255 4.87 18.19 6.17
C GLU A 255 5.88 18.34 5.02
N GLU A 256 5.49 17.86 3.84
CA GLU A 256 6.26 18.08 2.64
C GLU A 256 6.25 19.58 2.37
N ASN A 257 7.41 20.23 2.48
CA ASN A 257 7.53 21.64 2.18
C ASN A 257 7.08 21.84 0.74
N GLY A 258 5.94 22.49 0.56
CA GLY A 258 5.50 22.91 -0.75
C GLY A 258 6.63 23.71 -1.38
N GLY A 259 7.22 23.21 -2.46
CA GLY A 259 8.19 23.96 -3.23
C GLY A 259 7.58 25.31 -3.59
N THR A 260 8.09 26.38 -2.98
CA THR A 260 7.87 27.73 -3.49
C THR A 260 8.55 27.77 -4.85
N ASN A 261 7.77 27.65 -5.92
CA ASN A 261 8.16 28.07 -7.25
C ASN A 261 8.38 29.59 -7.30
#